data_41220695c9641e7986ae31558f7fd8c2
#
_entry.id   41220695c9641e7986ae31558f7fd8c2
#
_cell.length_a   1.000
_cell.length_b   1.000
_cell.length_c   1.000
_cell.angle_alpha   90.00
_cell.angle_beta   90.00
_cell.angle_gamma   90.00
#
_symmetry.space_group_name_H-M   'P 1'
#
loop_
_entity.id
_entity.type
_entity.pdbx_description
1 polymer ?
#
loop_
_entity_poly.entity_id
_entity_poly.type
_entity_poly.pdbx_seq_one_letter_code
_entity_poly.pdbx_strand_id
1 'polypeptide(L)'
;MSNHFTGLSLGPPLGDQRLDLCDLYAFQSPKDPTRSVLILNANPSANALHPDAIYRLAIDNDGDLLNDIAFSFVYSEPQNGKQTVSVFMATDDDARSIEAAGTKIFENVEVSFGPVPNIVKSGEYTFFAGVRSDAFFFDYDG
;
A
#
# COMPACT_ATOMS: atom_id res chain seq x y z
N MET A 1 0.45 9.73 15.57
CA MET A 1 0.39 9.55 14.12
C MET A 1 1.82 9.45 13.62
N SER A 2 2.14 8.35 13.01
CA SER A 2 3.43 8.16 12.35
C SER A 2 3.40 8.90 11.02
N ASN A 3 4.36 9.77 10.77
CA ASN A 3 4.44 10.57 9.55
C ASN A 3 5.90 10.65 9.11
N HIS A 4 6.45 9.50 8.74
CA HIS A 4 7.88 9.34 8.52
C HIS A 4 8.34 9.88 7.17
N PHE A 5 7.47 9.88 6.16
CA PHE A 5 7.82 10.32 4.81
C PHE A 5 7.62 11.81 4.57
N THR A 6 6.57 12.40 5.14
CA THR A 6 6.27 13.83 4.94
C THR A 6 6.87 14.73 6.02
N GLY A 7 7.22 14.17 7.19
CA GLY A 7 7.76 14.92 8.32
C GLY A 7 6.77 15.86 8.98
N LEU A 8 7.14 16.38 10.13
CA LEU A 8 6.25 17.20 10.98
C LEU A 8 5.89 18.57 10.37
N SER A 9 6.71 19.08 9.45
CA SER A 9 6.62 20.47 8.97
C SER A 9 6.06 20.61 7.56
N LEU A 10 6.03 19.54 6.77
CA LEU A 10 5.65 19.61 5.36
C LEU A 10 4.15 19.39 5.12
N GLY A 11 3.49 18.68 6.04
CA GLY A 11 2.10 18.27 5.86
C GLY A 11 1.92 17.23 4.75
N PRO A 12 0.68 16.78 4.51
CA PRO A 12 0.41 15.78 3.49
C PRO A 12 0.54 16.35 2.08
N PRO A 13 0.91 15.52 1.09
CA PRO A 13 0.98 15.92 -0.31
C PRO A 13 -0.32 16.57 -0.78
N LEU A 14 -0.24 17.69 -1.49
CA LEU A 14 -1.39 18.46 -1.98
C LEU A 14 -2.40 18.87 -0.90
N GLY A 15 -2.04 18.81 0.38
CA GLY A 15 -2.94 19.06 1.50
C GLY A 15 -3.95 17.93 1.78
N ASP A 16 -3.82 16.78 1.14
CA ASP A 16 -4.73 15.65 1.28
C ASP A 16 -4.05 14.50 2.04
N GLN A 17 -4.54 14.22 3.24
CA GLN A 17 -3.98 13.15 4.09
C GLN A 17 -4.12 11.75 3.50
N ARG A 18 -5.03 11.53 2.56
CA ARG A 18 -5.15 10.26 1.85
C ARG A 18 -3.92 9.95 1.00
N LEU A 19 -3.14 10.96 0.63
CA LEU A 19 -1.89 10.84 -0.12
C LEU A 19 -0.65 10.72 0.78
N ASP A 20 -0.83 10.76 2.09
CA ASP A 20 0.27 10.69 3.04
C ASP A 20 0.73 9.25 3.23
N LEU A 21 1.95 8.95 2.80
CA LEU A 21 2.61 7.66 3.00
C LEU A 21 3.34 7.70 4.35
N CYS A 22 3.03 6.77 5.23
CA CYS A 22 3.57 6.74 6.58
C CYS A 22 4.76 5.79 6.72
N ASP A 23 4.54 4.49 6.51
CA ASP A 23 5.55 3.47 6.74
C ASP A 23 5.59 2.45 5.62
N LEU A 24 6.78 1.91 5.37
CA LEU A 24 7.03 0.81 4.45
C LEU A 24 7.76 -0.31 5.20
N TYR A 25 7.19 -1.52 5.13
CA TYR A 25 7.84 -2.72 5.66
C TYR A 25 8.02 -3.75 4.55
N ALA A 26 9.20 -4.37 4.52
CA ALA A 26 9.52 -5.48 3.63
C ALA A 26 10.31 -6.52 4.42
N PHE A 27 9.79 -7.74 4.54
CA PHE A 27 10.44 -8.81 5.29
C PHE A 27 10.02 -10.19 4.81
N GLN A 28 10.82 -11.20 5.15
CA GLN A 28 10.49 -12.59 4.87
C GLN A 28 9.31 -13.05 5.72
N SER A 29 8.37 -13.77 5.12
CA SER A 29 7.22 -14.29 5.84
C SER A 29 7.64 -15.25 6.95
N PRO A 30 7.19 -15.05 8.21
CA PRO A 30 7.50 -15.96 9.32
C PRO A 30 6.84 -17.32 9.20
N LYS A 31 5.82 -17.46 8.35
CA LYS A 31 5.11 -18.73 8.12
C LYS A 31 5.66 -19.53 6.93
N ASP A 32 6.25 -18.85 5.97
CA ASP A 32 6.77 -19.45 4.74
C ASP A 32 7.99 -18.64 4.27
N PRO A 33 9.20 -19.14 4.50
CA PRO A 33 10.44 -18.41 4.17
C PRO A 33 10.69 -18.24 2.66
N THR A 34 9.88 -18.86 1.82
CA THR A 34 9.94 -18.66 0.36
C THR A 34 9.11 -17.44 -0.09
N ARG A 35 8.44 -16.75 0.82
CA ARG A 35 7.56 -15.62 0.56
C ARG A 35 8.03 -14.35 1.26
N SER A 36 7.77 -13.23 0.64
CA SER A 36 7.94 -11.89 1.24
C SER A 36 6.60 -11.32 1.67
N VAL A 37 6.65 -10.49 2.71
CA VAL A 37 5.56 -9.64 3.16
C VAL A 37 5.94 -8.20 2.87
N LEU A 38 5.06 -7.49 2.17
CA LEU A 38 5.18 -6.05 1.90
C LEU A 38 4.00 -5.34 2.56
N ILE A 39 4.26 -4.28 3.30
CA ILE A 39 3.23 -3.48 3.96
C ILE A 39 3.50 -2.02 3.63
N LEU A 40 2.48 -1.32 3.16
CA LEU A 40 2.48 0.11 2.98
C LEU A 40 1.39 0.72 3.87
N ASN A 41 1.79 1.57 4.79
CA ASN A 41 0.89 2.36 5.59
C ASN A 41 0.72 3.74 4.95
N ALA A 42 -0.53 4.14 4.78
CA ALA A 42 -0.91 5.44 4.22
C ALA A 42 -2.11 6.00 4.96
N ASN A 43 -2.33 7.31 4.86
CA ASN A 43 -3.51 7.98 5.37
C ASN A 43 -3.67 7.86 6.89
N PRO A 44 -2.85 8.56 7.69
CA PRO A 44 -2.83 8.42 9.15
C PRO A 44 -4.09 8.93 9.86
N SER A 45 -4.97 9.65 9.17
CA SER A 45 -6.09 10.36 9.82
C SER A 45 -7.46 10.18 9.18
N ALA A 46 -7.58 9.57 8.01
CA ALA A 46 -8.84 9.40 7.30
C ALA A 46 -9.21 7.92 7.09
N ASN A 47 -10.48 7.65 6.78
CA ASN A 47 -10.99 6.28 6.67
C ASN A 47 -10.97 5.70 5.26
N ALA A 48 -10.51 6.46 4.25
CA ALA A 48 -10.47 6.03 2.87
C ALA A 48 -9.16 6.46 2.21
N LEU A 49 -8.78 5.79 1.12
CA LEU A 49 -7.66 6.20 0.27
C LEU A 49 -8.16 6.97 -0.95
N HIS A 50 -7.27 7.75 -1.59
CA HIS A 50 -7.65 8.63 -2.69
C HIS A 50 -7.96 7.81 -3.95
N PRO A 51 -9.14 7.98 -4.58
CA PRO A 51 -9.55 7.17 -5.72
C PRO A 51 -8.77 7.47 -7.00
N ASP A 52 -8.31 8.71 -7.16
CA ASP A 52 -7.53 9.13 -8.35
C ASP A 52 -6.02 8.97 -8.18
N ALA A 53 -5.58 8.34 -7.08
CA ALA A 53 -4.16 8.07 -6.84
C ALA A 53 -3.84 6.60 -7.07
N ILE A 54 -2.66 6.34 -7.62
CA ILE A 54 -2.07 5.00 -7.68
C ILE A 54 -1.06 4.90 -6.54
N TYR A 55 -1.37 4.08 -5.53
CA TYR A 55 -0.41 3.72 -4.50
C TYR A 55 0.47 2.61 -5.04
N ARG A 56 1.79 2.71 -4.88
CA ARG A 56 2.68 1.75 -5.53
C ARG A 56 3.81 1.31 -4.61
N LEU A 57 4.08 0.01 -4.65
CA LEU A 57 5.31 -0.59 -4.18
C LEU A 57 6.15 -0.96 -5.40
N ALA A 58 7.30 -0.32 -5.53
CA ALA A 58 8.25 -0.56 -6.61
C ALA A 58 9.48 -1.26 -6.05
N ILE A 59 9.97 -2.27 -6.74
CA ILE A 59 11.04 -3.15 -6.30
C ILE A 59 12.09 -3.21 -7.41
N ASP A 60 13.32 -2.90 -7.05
CA ASP A 60 14.55 -3.13 -7.81
C ASP A 60 15.20 -4.39 -7.22
N ASN A 61 15.34 -5.45 -8.01
CA ASN A 61 15.86 -6.75 -7.57
C ASN A 61 17.36 -6.91 -7.79
N ASP A 62 17.96 -6.15 -8.71
CA ASP A 62 19.34 -6.32 -9.14
C ASP A 62 20.25 -5.13 -8.81
N GLY A 63 19.68 -4.02 -8.35
CA GLY A 63 20.42 -2.85 -7.88
C GLY A 63 20.83 -1.88 -8.98
N ASP A 64 20.17 -1.94 -10.14
CA ASP A 64 20.43 -1.03 -11.27
C ASP A 64 19.69 0.30 -11.17
N LEU A 65 18.89 0.51 -10.12
CA LEU A 65 18.05 1.67 -9.84
C LEU A 65 16.83 1.79 -10.78
N LEU A 66 16.47 0.74 -11.47
CA LEU A 66 15.23 0.63 -12.23
C LEU A 66 14.26 -0.34 -11.53
N ASN A 67 12.98 -0.13 -11.71
CA ASN A 67 11.99 -1.02 -11.12
C ASN A 67 11.85 -2.29 -11.97
N ASP A 68 12.04 -3.46 -11.36
CA ASP A 68 11.81 -4.76 -11.98
C ASP A 68 10.41 -5.28 -11.74
N ILE A 69 9.84 -4.96 -10.57
CA ILE A 69 8.50 -5.36 -10.17
C ILE A 69 7.77 -4.15 -9.58
N ALA A 70 6.51 -4.01 -9.90
CA ALA A 70 5.64 -3.03 -9.26
C ALA A 70 4.29 -3.64 -8.88
N PHE A 71 3.84 -3.36 -7.65
CA PHE A 71 2.47 -3.60 -7.22
C PHE A 71 1.76 -2.25 -7.16
N SER A 72 0.72 -2.08 -7.97
CA SER A 72 -0.09 -0.85 -8.04
C SER A 72 -1.48 -1.10 -7.47
N PHE A 73 -1.89 -0.24 -6.53
CA PHE A 73 -3.17 -0.31 -5.84
C PHE A 73 -4.03 0.86 -6.28
N VAL A 74 -5.19 0.56 -6.87
CA VAL A 74 -6.16 1.54 -7.38
C VAL A 74 -7.45 1.39 -6.59
N TYR A 75 -7.83 2.45 -5.89
CA TYR A 75 -9.01 2.46 -5.02
C TYR A 75 -10.22 3.04 -5.74
N SER A 76 -11.41 2.54 -5.42
CA SER A 76 -12.67 3.12 -5.90
C SER A 76 -13.00 4.40 -5.15
N GLU A 77 -13.96 5.17 -5.67
CA GLU A 77 -14.64 6.19 -4.87
C GLU A 77 -15.25 5.57 -3.61
N PRO A 78 -15.07 6.18 -2.43
CA PRO A 78 -15.75 5.74 -1.23
C PRO A 78 -17.26 5.98 -1.34
N GLN A 79 -18.07 4.95 -1.11
CA GLN A 79 -19.52 5.03 -1.14
C GLN A 79 -20.14 4.38 0.09
N ASN A 80 -20.97 5.11 0.83
CA ASN A 80 -21.68 4.61 2.01
C ASN A 80 -20.75 3.92 3.03
N GLY A 81 -19.56 4.48 3.26
CA GLY A 81 -18.57 3.92 4.19
C GLY A 81 -17.84 2.69 3.69
N LYS A 82 -17.96 2.36 2.41
CA LYS A 82 -17.25 1.26 1.75
C LYS A 82 -16.34 1.77 0.65
N GLN A 83 -15.26 1.06 0.43
CA GLN A 83 -14.31 1.28 -0.66
C GLN A 83 -13.77 -0.06 -1.14
N THR A 84 -13.44 -0.18 -2.40
CA THR A 84 -12.75 -1.36 -2.95
C THR A 84 -11.39 -0.99 -3.51
N VAL A 85 -10.54 -1.99 -3.70
CA VAL A 85 -9.23 -1.85 -4.31
C VAL A 85 -8.99 -2.93 -5.33
N SER A 86 -8.42 -2.55 -6.47
CA SER A 86 -7.85 -3.46 -7.46
C SER A 86 -6.33 -3.40 -7.41
N VAL A 87 -5.68 -4.56 -7.54
CA VAL A 87 -4.22 -4.66 -7.46
C VAL A 87 -3.67 -5.20 -8.76
N PHE A 88 -2.69 -4.49 -9.30
CA PHE A 88 -1.97 -4.87 -10.52
C PHE A 88 -0.53 -5.21 -10.17
N MET A 89 0.01 -6.24 -10.80
CA MET A 89 1.41 -6.63 -10.73
C MET A 89 2.03 -6.50 -12.11
N ALA A 90 3.11 -5.75 -12.20
CA ALA A 90 3.86 -5.50 -13.42
C ALA A 90 5.32 -5.90 -13.23
N THR A 91 5.98 -6.26 -14.32
CA THR A 91 7.41 -6.56 -14.38
C THR A 91 8.08 -5.74 -15.49
N ASP A 92 9.39 -5.58 -15.40
CA ASP A 92 10.24 -4.96 -16.41
C ASP A 92 9.74 -3.56 -16.83
N ASP A 93 9.56 -3.30 -18.11
CA ASP A 93 9.13 -2.00 -18.63
C ASP A 93 7.76 -1.57 -18.11
N ASP A 94 6.84 -2.50 -17.90
CA ASP A 94 5.53 -2.22 -17.30
C ASP A 94 5.64 -1.80 -15.83
N ALA A 95 6.64 -2.31 -15.10
CA ALA A 95 6.92 -1.89 -13.72
C ALA A 95 7.42 -0.43 -13.62
N ARG A 96 7.93 0.12 -14.72
CA ARG A 96 8.42 1.51 -14.84
C ARG A 96 7.34 2.49 -15.31
N SER A 97 6.17 1.97 -15.71
CA SER A 97 5.02 2.79 -16.16
C SER A 97 4.51 3.68 -15.03
N ILE A 98 4.03 4.87 -15.36
CA ILE A 98 3.29 5.74 -14.43
C ILE A 98 1.86 5.25 -14.20
N GLU A 99 1.33 4.41 -15.09
CA GLU A 99 0.00 3.82 -15.00
C GLU A 99 -0.01 2.55 -14.15
N ALA A 100 -1.18 2.11 -13.73
CA ALA A 100 -1.37 0.80 -13.11
C ALA A 100 -1.31 -0.31 -14.18
N ALA A 101 -0.10 -0.53 -14.72
CA ALA A 101 0.17 -1.49 -15.79
C ALA A 101 0.29 -2.93 -15.25
N GLY A 102 0.36 -3.89 -16.18
CA GLY A 102 0.58 -5.30 -15.89
C GLY A 102 -0.69 -6.11 -15.66
N THR A 103 -0.55 -7.22 -14.96
CA THR A 103 -1.64 -8.17 -14.69
C THR A 103 -2.45 -7.76 -13.47
N LYS A 104 -3.77 -7.67 -13.62
CA LYS A 104 -4.67 -7.48 -12.47
C LYS A 104 -4.74 -8.78 -11.65
N ILE A 105 -4.12 -8.80 -10.49
CA ILE A 105 -4.06 -9.97 -9.60
C ILE A 105 -5.20 -10.01 -8.58
N PHE A 106 -5.78 -8.85 -8.25
CA PHE A 106 -7.00 -8.74 -7.45
C PHE A 106 -7.92 -7.69 -8.06
N GLU A 107 -9.23 -7.92 -8.02
CA GLU A 107 -10.23 -7.01 -8.55
C GLU A 107 -11.31 -6.70 -7.52
N ASN A 108 -11.55 -5.40 -7.28
CA ASN A 108 -12.62 -4.89 -6.42
C ASN A 108 -12.69 -5.55 -5.03
N VAL A 109 -11.54 -5.79 -4.42
CA VAL A 109 -11.47 -6.32 -3.05
C VAL A 109 -11.99 -5.26 -2.07
N GLU A 110 -12.93 -5.64 -1.21
CA GLU A 110 -13.49 -4.74 -0.20
C GLU A 110 -12.43 -4.38 0.85
N VAL A 111 -12.25 -3.08 1.09
CA VAL A 111 -11.38 -2.53 2.14
C VAL A 111 -12.03 -2.73 3.50
N SER A 112 -11.29 -3.28 4.46
CA SER A 112 -11.81 -3.56 5.81
C SER A 112 -11.73 -2.33 6.71
N PHE A 113 -12.81 -1.59 6.85
CA PHE A 113 -12.92 -0.48 7.81
C PHE A 113 -13.29 -0.95 9.24
N GLY A 114 -13.79 -2.16 9.38
CA GLY A 114 -14.15 -2.76 10.67
C GLY A 114 -13.03 -3.64 11.26
N PRO A 115 -13.28 -4.25 12.43
CA PRO A 115 -12.29 -5.06 13.15
C PRO A 115 -11.95 -6.38 12.46
N VAL A 116 -12.84 -6.90 11.62
CA VAL A 116 -12.65 -8.18 10.93
C VAL A 116 -11.90 -7.95 9.61
N PRO A 117 -10.71 -8.55 9.42
CA PRO A 117 -9.95 -8.39 8.19
C PRO A 117 -10.57 -9.17 7.03
N ASN A 118 -10.69 -8.54 5.87
CA ASN A 118 -10.99 -9.21 4.61
C ASN A 118 -9.68 -9.64 3.94
N ILE A 119 -9.23 -10.86 4.20
CA ILE A 119 -8.01 -11.42 3.60
C ILE A 119 -8.39 -12.27 2.40
N VAL A 120 -7.89 -11.92 1.24
CA VAL A 120 -8.17 -12.60 -0.02
C VAL A 120 -6.92 -13.26 -0.60
N LYS A 121 -7.13 -14.29 -1.44
CA LYS A 121 -6.05 -15.01 -2.12
C LYS A 121 -6.34 -15.11 -3.61
N SER A 122 -5.28 -14.95 -4.40
CA SER A 122 -5.31 -15.16 -5.86
C SER A 122 -3.96 -15.78 -6.28
N GLY A 123 -4.00 -17.03 -6.74
CA GLY A 123 -2.77 -17.77 -7.01
C GLY A 123 -1.84 -17.81 -5.79
N GLU A 124 -0.62 -17.33 -5.98
CA GLU A 124 0.39 -17.25 -4.93
C GLU A 124 0.27 -16.00 -4.03
N TYR A 125 -0.58 -15.06 -4.40
CA TYR A 125 -0.72 -13.81 -3.68
C TYR A 125 -1.75 -13.92 -2.56
N THR A 126 -1.45 -13.28 -1.44
CA THR A 126 -2.40 -13.03 -0.35
C THR A 126 -2.44 -11.53 -0.11
N PHE A 127 -3.63 -10.96 -0.05
CA PHE A 127 -3.80 -9.52 0.03
C PHE A 127 -4.77 -9.12 1.14
N PHE A 128 -4.49 -7.99 1.74
CA PHE A 128 -5.33 -7.32 2.71
C PHE A 128 -5.22 -5.81 2.52
N ALA A 129 -6.35 -5.12 2.54
CA ALA A 129 -6.41 -3.67 2.69
C ALA A 129 -7.42 -3.31 3.80
N GLY A 130 -7.07 -2.38 4.66
CA GLY A 130 -7.99 -1.97 5.72
C GLY A 130 -7.38 -1.02 6.73
N VAL A 131 -8.26 -0.38 7.50
CA VAL A 131 -7.87 0.52 8.60
C VAL A 131 -7.45 -0.32 9.80
N ARG A 132 -6.29 -0.02 10.35
CA ARG A 132 -5.75 -0.65 11.57
C ARG A 132 -5.14 0.41 12.46
N SER A 133 -5.11 0.11 13.78
CA SER A 133 -4.41 0.96 14.72
C SER A 133 -2.92 0.95 14.38
N ASP A 134 -2.34 2.13 14.33
CA ASP A 134 -0.90 2.30 14.24
C ASP A 134 -0.31 2.20 15.66
N ALA A 135 0.46 1.15 15.91
CA ALA A 135 1.16 0.92 17.17
C ALA A 135 2.55 1.57 17.12
N PHE A 136 2.59 2.87 16.86
CA PHE A 136 3.84 3.60 16.78
C PHE A 136 4.42 3.89 18.17
N PHE A 137 5.70 3.59 18.32
CA PHE A 137 6.50 3.92 19.49
C PHE A 137 7.84 4.51 19.04
N PHE A 138 8.21 5.65 19.61
CA PHE A 138 9.45 6.33 19.29
C PHE A 138 10.06 6.93 20.57
N ASP A 139 11.32 6.62 20.86
CA ASP A 139 12.09 7.26 21.90
C ASP A 139 12.91 8.40 21.28
N TYR A 140 12.53 9.63 21.61
CA TYR A 140 13.14 10.83 21.05
C TYR A 140 14.44 11.22 21.76
N ASP A 141 14.58 10.84 23.02
CA ASP A 141 15.68 11.24 23.90
C ASP A 141 16.71 10.10 24.13
N GLY A 142 16.47 8.92 23.55
CA GLY A 142 17.26 7.69 23.71
C GLY A 142 18.55 7.62 22.91
#